data_4e44747bd7b6e0b3f3d9d095adc1d7ed
#
_entry.id   4e44747bd7b6e0b3f3d9d095adc1d7ed
#
_cell.length_a   1.000
_cell.length_b   1.000
_cell.length_c   1.000
_cell.angle_alpha   90.00
_cell.angle_beta   90.00
_cell.angle_gamma   90.00
#
_symmetry.space_group_name_H-M   'P 1'
#
loop_
_entity.id
_entity.type
_entity.pdbx_description
1 polymer ?
#
loop_
_entity_poly.entity_id
_entity_poly.type
_entity_poly.pdbx_seq_one_letter_code
_entity_poly.pdbx_strand_id
1 'polypeptide(L)'
;MRALTWHGEHDVRVETMPDPQIVNPRDAIIQVTSTAICGSDLHLFDGVIPGMQAGDILGHEFMGRVVDVGPGSTLKVGQRVVVPFTISCGSCFFCQRAQFSACDNSNPADKQDLTETMFGHAAAGLFGYSHLTGGYPGGQAEYVRVPFSDVGPIVIPEGMDDDDVLFLSDILPTGWMAADNADIEADDTVVVWGCGPVGLFAIQAARLMGAARVIAIDHYPNRLALARRMGAEVIDFKQTSVLEAVMEMTGGIGADAVIDAVGMEAHGFALDTVMDNLKQAVGVGADSGHALREALMAVRKGGRVSVPGVYGGFMDKFPLGALMQKGLQLRTGQTHVQAYTQDLLRRIQEGELDTTFMISHRLPLEEAAKGYEGFRWNQNDWTKVVLKT
;
A
#
# COMPACT_ATOMS: atom_id res chain seq x y z
N MET A 1 5.24 8.64 25.50
CA MET A 1 4.08 8.23 24.73
C MET A 1 3.94 6.72 24.64
N ARG A 2 2.74 6.19 24.42
CA ARG A 2 2.52 4.78 24.08
C ARG A 2 2.73 4.60 22.59
N ALA A 3 3.40 3.51 22.17
CA ALA A 3 3.66 3.20 20.76
C ALA A 3 3.77 1.69 20.56
N LEU A 4 3.35 1.20 19.39
CA LEU A 4 3.57 -0.17 18.98
C LEU A 4 4.97 -0.32 18.40
N THR A 5 5.77 -1.19 18.99
CA THR A 5 7.16 -1.43 18.62
C THR A 5 7.37 -2.85 18.12
N TRP A 6 8.27 -3.01 17.14
CA TRP A 6 8.68 -4.30 16.59
C TRP A 6 9.87 -4.87 17.39
N HIS A 7 9.86 -6.17 17.70
CA HIS A 7 10.92 -6.85 18.46
C HIS A 7 11.45 -8.11 17.78
N GLY A 8 10.90 -8.48 16.63
CA GLY A 8 11.27 -9.68 15.89
C GLY A 8 10.09 -10.25 15.12
N GLU A 9 10.32 -11.36 14.46
CA GLU A 9 9.29 -12.10 13.76
C GLU A 9 8.12 -12.45 14.71
N HIS A 10 6.91 -12.03 14.33
CA HIS A 10 5.65 -12.19 15.09
C HIS A 10 5.66 -11.58 16.51
N ASP A 11 6.56 -10.65 16.78
CA ASP A 11 6.67 -9.99 18.09
C ASP A 11 6.54 -8.47 17.96
N VAL A 12 5.34 -7.98 18.22
CA VAL A 12 5.03 -6.53 18.31
C VAL A 12 4.39 -6.23 19.67
N ARG A 13 4.75 -5.10 20.28
CA ARG A 13 4.37 -4.76 21.63
C ARG A 13 4.03 -3.29 21.76
N VAL A 14 3.00 -2.95 22.57
CA VAL A 14 2.73 -1.55 22.93
C VAL A 14 3.51 -1.20 24.18
N GLU A 15 4.46 -0.28 24.04
CA GLU A 15 5.40 0.10 25.07
C GLU A 15 5.41 1.61 25.31
N THR A 16 6.08 2.05 26.36
CA THR A 16 6.34 3.46 26.63
C THR A 16 7.62 3.88 25.93
N MET A 17 7.49 4.76 24.95
CA MET A 17 8.60 5.33 24.18
C MET A 17 8.79 6.82 24.51
N PRO A 18 9.98 7.39 24.28
CA PRO A 18 10.17 8.84 24.39
C PRO A 18 9.20 9.61 23.47
N ASP A 19 8.75 10.77 23.91
CA ASP A 19 7.95 11.65 23.08
C ASP A 19 8.80 12.23 21.93
N PRO A 20 8.25 12.35 20.71
CA PRO A 20 8.96 12.97 19.59
C PRO A 20 9.18 14.46 19.82
N GLN A 21 10.26 15.00 19.23
CA GLN A 21 10.63 16.41 19.33
C GLN A 21 10.83 17.00 17.92
N ILE A 22 10.66 18.32 17.80
CA ILE A 22 11.06 19.06 16.60
C ILE A 22 12.59 18.99 16.49
N VAL A 23 13.08 18.44 15.39
CA VAL A 23 14.51 18.27 15.09
C VAL A 23 14.94 19.24 13.98
N ASN A 24 14.06 19.48 13.01
CA ASN A 24 14.31 20.40 11.89
C ASN A 24 13.23 21.46 11.79
N PRO A 25 13.56 22.63 11.21
CA PRO A 25 12.58 23.73 11.06
C PRO A 25 11.29 23.34 10.32
N ARG A 26 11.33 22.34 9.44
CA ARG A 26 10.19 21.89 8.64
C ARG A 26 9.44 20.70 9.27
N ASP A 27 9.72 20.37 10.52
CA ASP A 27 9.03 19.31 11.22
C ASP A 27 7.70 19.79 11.82
N ALA A 28 6.77 18.86 12.01
CA ALA A 28 5.62 19.00 12.87
C ALA A 28 5.50 17.78 13.82
N ILE A 29 4.88 17.97 14.97
CA ILE A 29 4.46 16.86 15.84
C ILE A 29 2.96 16.70 15.70
N ILE A 30 2.54 15.50 15.40
CA ILE A 30 1.14 15.12 15.26
C ILE A 30 0.75 14.23 16.45
N GLN A 31 -0.29 14.63 17.16
CA GLN A 31 -1.02 13.75 18.05
C GLN A 31 -1.91 12.87 17.19
N VAL A 32 -1.60 11.59 17.11
CA VAL A 32 -2.34 10.64 16.28
C VAL A 32 -3.74 10.43 16.91
N THR A 33 -4.76 10.41 16.08
CA THR A 33 -6.14 10.10 16.48
C THR A 33 -6.61 8.78 15.90
N SER A 34 -6.08 8.44 14.72
CA SER A 34 -6.36 7.19 14.02
C SER A 34 -5.15 6.74 13.23
N THR A 35 -4.90 5.45 13.28
CA THR A 35 -3.90 4.78 12.43
C THR A 35 -4.44 3.44 11.98
N ALA A 36 -3.84 2.82 10.96
CA ALA A 36 -4.31 1.54 10.48
C ALA A 36 -3.16 0.53 10.30
N ILE A 37 -3.51 -0.75 10.29
CA ILE A 37 -2.60 -1.83 9.94
C ILE A 37 -2.74 -2.10 8.43
N CYS A 38 -1.62 -2.03 7.70
CA CYS A 38 -1.53 -2.32 6.27
C CYS A 38 -1.07 -3.76 6.01
N GLY A 39 -1.33 -4.28 4.81
CA GLY A 39 -0.76 -5.55 4.36
C GLY A 39 0.77 -5.55 4.37
N SER A 40 1.38 -4.42 4.01
CA SER A 40 2.85 -4.27 4.04
C SER A 40 3.44 -4.27 5.45
N ASP A 41 2.69 -3.91 6.50
CA ASP A 41 3.11 -4.08 7.90
C ASP A 41 3.24 -5.57 8.27
N LEU A 42 2.45 -6.45 7.64
CA LEU A 42 2.55 -7.89 7.86
C LEU A 42 3.88 -8.46 7.35
N HIS A 43 4.48 -7.87 6.31
CA HIS A 43 5.82 -8.28 5.88
C HIS A 43 6.89 -7.97 6.93
N LEU A 44 6.74 -6.87 7.68
CA LEU A 44 7.59 -6.54 8.82
C LEU A 44 7.34 -7.50 9.99
N PHE A 45 6.07 -7.77 10.27
CA PHE A 45 5.63 -8.72 11.30
C PHE A 45 6.15 -10.14 11.04
N ASP A 46 6.13 -10.59 9.80
CA ASP A 46 6.65 -11.89 9.36
C ASP A 46 8.19 -11.92 9.21
N GLY A 47 8.89 -10.82 9.50
CA GLY A 47 10.36 -10.74 9.41
C GLY A 47 10.93 -10.83 7.99
N VAL A 48 10.10 -10.63 6.94
CA VAL A 48 10.52 -10.79 5.54
C VAL A 48 11.34 -9.58 5.06
N ILE A 49 11.05 -8.38 5.54
CA ILE A 49 11.76 -7.15 5.14
C ILE A 49 13.01 -6.96 5.99
N PRO A 50 14.20 -6.86 5.38
CA PRO A 50 15.44 -6.64 6.12
C PRO A 50 15.53 -5.20 6.66
N GLY A 51 16.43 -5.01 7.64
CA GLY A 51 16.75 -3.70 8.17
C GLY A 51 15.83 -3.20 9.28
N MET A 52 15.01 -4.06 9.88
CA MET A 52 14.27 -3.76 11.10
C MET A 52 15.19 -3.89 12.33
N GLN A 53 14.94 -3.05 13.34
CA GLN A 53 15.62 -3.06 14.61
C GLN A 53 14.62 -3.16 15.77
N ALA A 54 14.97 -3.90 16.82
CA ALA A 54 14.09 -4.00 17.98
C ALA A 54 13.85 -2.61 18.61
N GLY A 55 12.57 -2.27 18.80
CA GLY A 55 12.13 -0.96 19.26
C GLY A 55 11.69 -0.01 18.14
N ASP A 56 11.79 -0.40 16.86
CA ASP A 56 11.23 0.40 15.75
C ASP A 56 9.72 0.55 15.91
N ILE A 57 9.22 1.79 15.84
CA ILE A 57 7.79 2.12 15.92
C ILE A 57 7.16 1.92 14.55
N LEU A 58 6.14 1.05 14.48
CA LEU A 58 5.43 0.68 13.26
C LEU A 58 4.35 1.69 12.85
N GLY A 59 3.79 1.47 11.64
CA GLY A 59 2.60 2.14 11.12
C GLY A 59 2.89 3.33 10.21
N HIS A 60 2.46 3.18 8.97
CA HIS A 60 2.65 4.21 7.94
C HIS A 60 1.32 4.83 7.46
N GLU A 61 0.19 4.31 7.92
CA GLU A 61 -1.13 4.86 7.65
C GLU A 61 -1.65 5.58 8.91
N PHE A 62 -1.58 6.92 8.98
CA PHE A 62 -2.02 7.64 10.16
C PHE A 62 -2.52 9.04 9.85
N MET A 63 -3.29 9.56 10.79
CA MET A 63 -3.78 10.93 10.82
C MET A 63 -3.90 11.43 12.26
N GLY A 64 -4.05 12.74 12.43
CA GLY A 64 -4.22 13.30 13.77
C GLY A 64 -4.26 14.82 13.79
N ARG A 65 -3.97 15.40 14.96
CA ARG A 65 -3.93 16.85 15.20
C ARG A 65 -2.50 17.33 15.33
N VAL A 66 -2.21 18.44 14.69
CA VAL A 66 -0.93 19.15 14.87
C VAL A 66 -0.88 19.72 16.28
N VAL A 67 0.15 19.35 17.05
CA VAL A 67 0.35 19.84 18.43
C VAL A 67 1.59 20.73 18.58
N ASP A 68 2.57 20.58 17.66
CA ASP A 68 3.75 21.45 17.62
C ASP A 68 4.27 21.56 16.19
N VAL A 69 4.93 22.68 15.87
CA VAL A 69 5.47 22.95 14.52
C VAL A 69 6.79 23.68 14.58
N GLY A 70 7.72 23.29 13.72
CA GLY A 70 8.93 24.06 13.47
C GLY A 70 8.64 25.35 12.66
N PRO A 71 9.53 26.34 12.71
CA PRO A 71 9.30 27.65 12.08
C PRO A 71 9.20 27.64 10.55
N GLY A 72 9.59 26.55 9.90
CA GLY A 72 9.49 26.37 8.44
C GLY A 72 8.27 25.55 8.01
N SER A 73 7.44 25.09 8.94
CA SER A 73 6.19 24.40 8.64
C SER A 73 5.11 25.38 8.18
N THR A 74 4.25 24.95 7.27
CA THR A 74 3.05 25.69 6.86
C THR A 74 1.80 25.33 7.68
N LEU A 75 1.90 24.24 8.46
CA LEU A 75 0.81 23.79 9.32
C LEU A 75 0.64 24.70 10.55
N LYS A 76 -0.55 24.64 11.14
CA LYS A 76 -0.89 25.36 12.38
C LYS A 76 -1.32 24.37 13.45
N VAL A 77 -0.91 24.61 14.69
CA VAL A 77 -1.38 23.85 15.86
C VAL A 77 -2.91 23.82 15.89
N GLY A 78 -3.46 22.64 16.15
CA GLY A 78 -4.90 22.35 16.14
C GLY A 78 -5.48 21.86 14.83
N GLN A 79 -4.80 22.03 13.69
CA GLN A 79 -5.26 21.48 12.41
C GLN A 79 -5.29 19.95 12.45
N ARG A 80 -6.33 19.36 11.85
CA ARG A 80 -6.38 17.92 11.58
C ARG A 80 -5.71 17.65 10.24
N VAL A 81 -4.85 16.64 10.20
CA VAL A 81 -4.08 16.27 9.01
C VAL A 81 -4.06 14.76 8.82
N VAL A 82 -4.12 14.33 7.56
CA VAL A 82 -3.69 12.98 7.13
C VAL A 82 -2.26 13.10 6.64
N VAL A 83 -1.44 12.11 6.99
CA VAL A 83 -0.01 12.11 6.63
C VAL A 83 0.26 11.00 5.62
N PRO A 84 0.73 11.33 4.40
CA PRO A 84 1.18 10.33 3.42
C PRO A 84 2.28 9.44 3.98
N PHE A 85 2.23 8.14 3.66
CA PHE A 85 3.25 7.21 4.11
C PHE A 85 4.65 7.51 3.57
N THR A 86 4.75 8.16 2.40
CA THR A 86 6.00 8.59 1.78
C THR A 86 6.42 9.95 2.26
N ILE A 87 7.68 10.08 2.65
CA ILE A 87 8.29 11.34 3.05
C ILE A 87 8.90 12.03 1.83
N SER A 88 8.59 13.30 1.63
CA SER A 88 8.99 14.05 0.42
C SER A 88 9.43 15.47 0.72
N CYS A 89 10.55 15.90 0.14
CA CYS A 89 11.13 17.24 0.41
C CYS A 89 10.45 18.38 -0.35
N GLY A 90 9.70 18.10 -1.42
CA GLY A 90 9.02 19.08 -2.28
C GLY A 90 9.92 19.84 -3.25
N SER A 91 11.26 19.72 -3.18
CA SER A 91 12.18 20.58 -3.95
C SER A 91 13.18 19.83 -4.84
N CYS A 92 13.37 18.53 -4.68
CA CYS A 92 14.26 17.75 -5.56
C CYS A 92 13.67 17.55 -6.95
N PHE A 93 14.48 17.02 -7.86
CA PHE A 93 14.09 16.74 -9.26
C PHE A 93 12.79 15.94 -9.35
N PHE A 94 12.64 14.91 -8.54
CA PHE A 94 11.48 14.04 -8.55
C PHE A 94 10.23 14.69 -7.93
N CYS A 95 10.37 15.34 -6.79
CA CYS A 95 9.25 16.04 -6.15
C CYS A 95 8.65 17.14 -7.03
N GLN A 96 9.49 17.89 -7.77
CA GLN A 96 9.04 18.92 -8.72
C GLN A 96 8.27 18.35 -9.93
N ARG A 97 8.30 17.02 -10.12
CA ARG A 97 7.58 16.27 -11.17
C ARG A 97 6.44 15.44 -10.60
N ALA A 98 6.02 15.72 -9.38
CA ALA A 98 5.02 14.95 -8.64
C ALA A 98 5.39 13.47 -8.43
N GLN A 99 6.66 13.11 -8.58
CA GLN A 99 7.18 11.76 -8.30
C GLN A 99 7.66 11.67 -6.84
N PHE A 100 6.74 11.91 -5.91
CA PHE A 100 7.05 12.10 -4.49
C PHE A 100 7.70 10.89 -3.83
N SER A 101 7.30 9.67 -4.19
CA SER A 101 7.88 8.44 -3.64
C SER A 101 9.30 8.13 -4.16
N ALA A 102 9.82 8.94 -5.06
CA ALA A 102 11.19 8.89 -5.56
C ALA A 102 12.05 10.06 -5.02
N CYS A 103 11.71 10.62 -3.86
CA CYS A 103 12.41 11.78 -3.28
C CYS A 103 13.85 11.44 -2.91
N ASP A 104 14.82 12.22 -3.44
CA ASP A 104 16.25 12.02 -3.15
C ASP A 104 16.67 12.48 -1.75
N ASN A 105 15.89 13.37 -1.10
CA ASN A 105 16.30 14.05 0.12
C ASN A 105 15.60 13.53 1.39
N SER A 106 14.76 12.51 1.29
CA SER A 106 13.98 12.06 2.43
C SER A 106 14.55 10.83 3.13
N ASN A 107 15.46 10.10 2.49
CA ASN A 107 16.19 9.01 3.14
C ASN A 107 17.58 9.51 3.59
N PRO A 108 17.95 9.40 4.88
CA PRO A 108 19.26 9.83 5.37
C PRO A 108 20.43 9.15 4.64
N ALA A 109 21.51 9.92 4.36
CA ALA A 109 22.63 9.45 3.56
C ALA A 109 23.34 8.21 4.12
N ASP A 110 23.35 8.04 5.45
CA ASP A 110 23.92 6.87 6.14
C ASP A 110 23.07 5.59 6.00
N LYS A 111 21.89 5.67 5.38
CA LYS A 111 20.97 4.54 5.14
C LYS A 111 20.85 4.16 3.66
N GLN A 112 21.54 4.86 2.77
CA GLN A 112 21.35 4.71 1.32
C GLN A 112 22.12 3.54 0.71
N ASP A 113 23.29 3.18 1.23
CA ASP A 113 24.23 2.21 0.61
C ASP A 113 23.56 0.88 0.21
N LEU A 114 22.71 0.33 1.07
CA LEU A 114 22.07 -0.96 0.78
C LEU A 114 20.99 -0.83 -0.31
N THR A 115 20.17 0.22 -0.27
CA THR A 115 19.15 0.47 -1.30
C THR A 115 19.79 0.83 -2.63
N GLU A 116 20.89 1.57 -2.66
CA GLU A 116 21.66 1.82 -3.88
C GLU A 116 22.19 0.54 -4.49
N THR A 117 22.67 -0.39 -3.65
CA THR A 117 23.12 -1.70 -4.11
C THR A 117 21.99 -2.54 -4.70
N MET A 118 20.81 -2.51 -4.08
CA MET A 118 19.67 -3.33 -4.51
C MET A 118 18.90 -2.74 -5.70
N PHE A 119 18.75 -1.42 -5.74
CA PHE A 119 17.85 -0.73 -6.68
C PHE A 119 18.56 0.25 -7.62
N GLY A 120 19.87 0.44 -7.47
CA GLY A 120 20.65 1.39 -8.27
C GLY A 120 20.51 2.85 -7.83
N HIS A 121 19.71 3.14 -6.80
CA HIS A 121 19.55 4.46 -6.19
C HIS A 121 18.93 4.34 -4.79
N ALA A 122 19.04 5.42 -4.00
CA ALA A 122 18.40 5.49 -2.69
C ALA A 122 16.88 5.49 -2.80
N ALA A 123 16.20 4.69 -1.97
CA ALA A 123 14.75 4.76 -1.81
C ALA A 123 14.36 6.02 -1.03
N ALA A 124 13.17 6.57 -1.26
CA ALA A 124 12.62 7.64 -0.44
C ALA A 124 12.34 7.18 1.00
N GLY A 125 12.26 8.12 1.94
CA GLY A 125 11.90 7.84 3.33
C GLY A 125 10.44 7.40 3.45
N LEU A 126 10.19 6.40 4.32
CA LEU A 126 8.85 5.93 4.69
C LEU A 126 8.69 5.98 6.21
N PHE A 127 7.48 6.27 6.67
CA PHE A 127 7.13 6.15 8.10
C PHE A 127 6.95 4.69 8.48
N GLY A 128 7.35 4.33 9.71
CA GLY A 128 7.03 3.05 10.34
C GLY A 128 7.43 1.83 9.53
N TYR A 129 8.50 1.93 8.76
CA TYR A 129 9.05 0.89 7.94
C TYR A 129 10.54 0.66 8.22
N SER A 130 11.21 -0.19 7.46
CA SER A 130 12.59 -0.58 7.75
C SER A 130 13.61 0.55 7.57
N HIS A 131 14.81 0.36 8.12
CA HIS A 131 15.94 1.29 7.96
C HIS A 131 16.44 1.42 6.52
N LEU A 132 16.04 0.55 5.60
CA LEU A 132 16.24 0.74 4.16
C LEU A 132 15.58 2.02 3.62
N THR A 133 14.48 2.40 4.23
CA THR A 133 13.69 3.59 3.89
C THR A 133 13.79 4.68 4.95
N GLY A 134 14.93 4.74 5.65
CA GLY A 134 15.29 5.80 6.57
C GLY A 134 15.03 5.51 8.06
N GLY A 135 14.31 4.45 8.41
CA GLY A 135 14.03 4.09 9.81
C GLY A 135 13.24 5.15 10.58
N TYR A 136 12.33 5.84 9.91
CA TYR A 136 11.46 6.84 10.54
C TYR A 136 10.43 6.18 11.44
N PRO A 137 10.23 6.66 12.68
CA PRO A 137 9.15 6.18 13.53
C PRO A 137 7.80 6.33 12.85
N GLY A 138 6.94 5.32 13.02
CA GLY A 138 5.59 5.29 12.47
C GLY A 138 4.53 5.94 13.35
N GLY A 139 3.29 5.93 12.85
CA GLY A 139 2.13 6.51 13.50
C GLY A 139 1.26 5.53 14.27
N GLN A 140 1.67 4.26 14.48
CA GLN A 140 1.01 3.38 15.46
C GLN A 140 1.50 3.74 16.87
N ALA A 141 1.30 5.02 17.22
CA ALA A 141 1.75 5.67 18.45
C ALA A 141 0.84 6.85 18.77
N GLU A 142 0.89 7.33 20.02
CA GLU A 142 0.13 8.53 20.44
C GLU A 142 0.62 9.82 19.75
N TYR A 143 1.91 9.89 19.42
CA TYR A 143 2.53 11.04 18.77
C TYR A 143 3.55 10.60 17.72
N VAL A 144 3.70 11.40 16.68
CA VAL A 144 4.69 11.17 15.62
C VAL A 144 5.31 12.49 15.14
N ARG A 145 6.62 12.49 14.90
CA ARG A 145 7.32 13.59 14.22
C ARG A 145 7.19 13.41 12.71
N VAL A 146 6.70 14.44 12.04
CA VAL A 146 6.54 14.47 10.59
C VAL A 146 7.54 15.45 9.98
N PRO A 147 8.61 14.98 9.31
CA PRO A 147 9.53 15.84 8.58
C PRO A 147 8.87 16.35 7.29
N PHE A 148 9.39 17.49 6.79
CA PHE A 148 8.85 18.16 5.60
C PHE A 148 7.32 18.36 5.67
N SER A 149 6.86 18.81 6.83
CA SER A 149 5.43 18.96 7.15
C SER A 149 4.71 20.02 6.31
N ASP A 150 5.45 20.81 5.57
CA ASP A 150 4.97 21.78 4.58
C ASP A 150 4.66 21.13 3.20
N VAL A 151 4.97 19.84 3.02
CA VAL A 151 4.80 19.12 1.74
C VAL A 151 3.88 17.92 1.87
N GLY A 152 4.12 17.05 2.87
CA GLY A 152 3.43 15.78 3.00
C GLY A 152 1.97 15.90 3.46
N PRO A 153 1.73 16.42 4.68
CA PRO A 153 0.40 16.38 5.29
C PRO A 153 -0.65 17.17 4.53
N ILE A 154 -1.85 16.59 4.45
CA ILE A 154 -3.03 17.25 3.91
C ILE A 154 -3.96 17.67 5.05
N VAL A 155 -4.35 18.95 5.08
CA VAL A 155 -5.30 19.46 6.06
C VAL A 155 -6.71 18.97 5.74
N ILE A 156 -7.37 18.36 6.72
CA ILE A 156 -8.72 17.82 6.58
C ILE A 156 -9.74 18.87 7.04
N PRO A 157 -10.74 19.17 6.21
CA PRO A 157 -11.85 20.03 6.57
C PRO A 157 -12.59 19.54 7.83
N GLU A 158 -13.23 20.46 8.55
CA GLU A 158 -14.11 20.10 9.67
C GLU A 158 -15.33 19.34 9.19
N GLY A 159 -15.84 18.45 10.06
CA GLY A 159 -17.08 17.70 9.81
C GLY A 159 -16.89 16.38 9.06
N MET A 160 -15.66 15.99 8.70
CA MET A 160 -15.34 14.66 8.19
C MET A 160 -14.85 13.76 9.33
N ASP A 161 -15.31 12.52 9.38
CA ASP A 161 -14.82 11.54 10.34
C ASP A 161 -13.41 11.07 9.96
N ASP A 162 -12.61 10.63 10.97
CA ASP A 162 -11.27 10.11 10.71
C ASP A 162 -11.31 8.89 9.80
N ASP A 163 -12.31 8.01 9.96
CA ASP A 163 -12.44 6.79 9.17
C ASP A 163 -12.69 7.09 7.67
N ASP A 164 -13.33 8.23 7.36
CA ASP A 164 -13.57 8.64 5.96
C ASP A 164 -12.29 9.04 5.23
N VAL A 165 -11.31 9.55 5.95
CA VAL A 165 -10.13 10.20 5.32
C VAL A 165 -8.80 9.52 5.64
N LEU A 166 -8.74 8.64 6.64
CA LEU A 166 -7.51 7.97 7.08
C LEU A 166 -6.75 7.32 5.91
N PHE A 167 -7.47 6.67 5.00
CA PHE A 167 -6.86 5.92 3.89
C PHE A 167 -6.30 6.78 2.77
N LEU A 168 -6.47 8.11 2.83
CA LEU A 168 -5.71 9.05 2.00
C LEU A 168 -4.20 9.02 2.29
N SER A 169 -3.82 8.44 3.44
CA SER A 169 -2.41 8.27 3.82
C SER A 169 -1.66 7.28 2.93
N ASP A 170 -2.34 6.24 2.39
CA ASP A 170 -1.72 5.16 1.62
C ASP A 170 -2.69 4.48 0.65
N ILE A 171 -3.51 3.53 1.17
CA ILE A 171 -4.17 2.49 0.34
C ILE A 171 -5.18 3.04 -0.67
N LEU A 172 -5.83 4.15 -0.39
CA LEU A 172 -6.72 4.78 -1.37
C LEU A 172 -5.95 5.39 -2.54
N PRO A 173 -4.93 6.26 -2.33
CA PRO A 173 -4.05 6.70 -3.42
C PRO A 173 -3.34 5.56 -4.13
N THR A 174 -2.98 4.49 -3.42
CA THR A 174 -2.31 3.31 -4.01
C THR A 174 -3.25 2.55 -4.95
N GLY A 175 -4.49 2.31 -4.54
CA GLY A 175 -5.50 1.71 -5.42
C GLY A 175 -5.87 2.62 -6.60
N TRP A 176 -5.90 3.95 -6.38
CA TRP A 176 -6.14 4.92 -7.44
C TRP A 176 -5.01 4.94 -8.46
N MET A 177 -3.74 5.06 -8.02
CA MET A 177 -2.56 5.00 -8.89
C MET A 177 -2.48 3.67 -9.64
N ALA A 178 -2.93 2.55 -9.03
CA ALA A 178 -2.98 1.26 -9.70
C ALA A 178 -3.88 1.30 -10.93
N ALA A 179 -5.05 1.91 -10.82
CA ALA A 179 -5.97 2.09 -11.93
C ALA A 179 -5.47 3.11 -12.96
N ASP A 180 -4.87 4.22 -12.51
CA ASP A 180 -4.25 5.24 -13.36
C ASP A 180 -3.09 4.65 -14.19
N ASN A 181 -2.22 3.86 -13.57
CA ASN A 181 -1.14 3.13 -14.24
C ASN A 181 -1.65 2.08 -15.25
N ALA A 182 -2.85 1.56 -15.06
CA ALA A 182 -3.51 0.67 -16.00
C ALA A 182 -4.05 1.40 -17.24
N ASP A 183 -4.02 2.74 -17.25
CA ASP A 183 -4.39 3.60 -18.37
C ASP A 183 -5.75 3.21 -18.95
N ILE A 184 -6.74 3.16 -18.07
CA ILE A 184 -8.07 2.58 -18.32
C ILE A 184 -8.83 3.45 -19.31
N GLU A 185 -9.36 2.82 -20.35
CA GLU A 185 -10.18 3.45 -21.39
C GLU A 185 -11.65 3.03 -21.23
N ALA A 186 -12.55 3.81 -21.84
CA ALA A 186 -13.95 3.41 -21.96
C ALA A 186 -14.02 2.06 -22.70
N ASP A 187 -14.96 1.21 -22.27
CA ASP A 187 -15.18 -0.15 -22.79
C ASP A 187 -14.13 -1.21 -22.37
N ASP A 188 -13.09 -0.86 -21.62
CA ASP A 188 -12.10 -1.82 -21.12
C ASP A 188 -12.70 -2.88 -20.18
N THR A 189 -12.21 -4.11 -20.31
CA THR A 189 -12.30 -5.15 -19.30
C THR A 189 -11.01 -5.15 -18.47
N VAL A 190 -11.14 -4.78 -17.19
CA VAL A 190 -10.03 -4.72 -16.23
C VAL A 190 -10.08 -5.94 -15.30
N VAL A 191 -8.95 -6.63 -15.12
CA VAL A 191 -8.86 -7.75 -14.16
C VAL A 191 -7.94 -7.39 -13.01
N VAL A 192 -8.41 -7.54 -11.77
CA VAL A 192 -7.68 -7.21 -10.55
C VAL A 192 -7.37 -8.49 -9.78
N TRP A 193 -6.09 -8.80 -9.60
CA TRP A 193 -5.62 -9.86 -8.72
C TRP A 193 -5.50 -9.34 -7.29
N GLY A 194 -6.18 -10.00 -6.36
CA GLY A 194 -6.26 -9.63 -4.95
C GLY A 194 -7.42 -8.66 -4.65
N CYS A 195 -8.32 -9.08 -3.74
CA CYS A 195 -9.39 -8.24 -3.19
C CYS A 195 -9.06 -7.78 -1.76
N GLY A 196 -7.77 -7.58 -1.46
CA GLY A 196 -7.32 -6.86 -0.27
C GLY A 196 -7.66 -5.36 -0.35
N PRO A 197 -7.33 -4.56 0.67
CA PRO A 197 -7.70 -3.14 0.71
C PRO A 197 -7.28 -2.34 -0.53
N VAL A 198 -6.05 -2.52 -1.02
CA VAL A 198 -5.55 -1.87 -2.25
C VAL A 198 -6.34 -2.33 -3.47
N GLY A 199 -6.56 -3.65 -3.62
CA GLY A 199 -7.32 -4.19 -4.75
C GLY A 199 -8.77 -3.73 -4.77
N LEU A 200 -9.42 -3.62 -3.61
CA LEU A 200 -10.79 -3.09 -3.50
C LEU A 200 -10.88 -1.62 -3.92
N PHE A 201 -9.90 -0.79 -3.52
CA PHE A 201 -9.82 0.59 -4.02
C PHE A 201 -9.47 0.66 -5.51
N ALA A 202 -8.62 -0.24 -6.02
CA ALA A 202 -8.34 -0.32 -7.46
C ALA A 202 -9.60 -0.69 -8.27
N ILE A 203 -10.46 -1.58 -7.77
CA ILE A 203 -11.75 -1.91 -8.37
C ILE A 203 -12.66 -0.67 -8.42
N GLN A 204 -12.77 0.06 -7.31
CA GLN A 204 -13.57 1.29 -7.25
C GLN A 204 -13.03 2.35 -8.20
N ALA A 205 -11.70 2.58 -8.21
CA ALA A 205 -11.03 3.52 -9.10
C ALA A 205 -11.22 3.14 -10.58
N ALA A 206 -11.03 1.88 -10.95
CA ALA A 206 -11.21 1.40 -12.32
C ALA A 206 -12.61 1.70 -12.86
N ARG A 207 -13.63 1.49 -12.05
CA ARG A 207 -15.02 1.84 -12.42
C ARG A 207 -15.22 3.34 -12.60
N LEU A 208 -14.68 4.15 -11.68
CA LEU A 208 -14.79 5.62 -11.78
C LEU A 208 -14.01 6.19 -12.97
N MET A 209 -12.95 5.51 -13.41
CA MET A 209 -12.17 5.85 -14.60
C MET A 209 -12.83 5.38 -15.91
N GLY A 210 -13.93 4.61 -15.84
CA GLY A 210 -14.74 4.27 -17.02
C GLY A 210 -14.63 2.83 -17.51
N ALA A 211 -13.98 1.93 -16.78
CA ALA A 211 -13.95 0.51 -17.14
C ALA A 211 -15.38 -0.03 -17.33
N ALA A 212 -15.67 -0.65 -18.47
CA ALA A 212 -16.97 -1.26 -18.75
C ALA A 212 -17.20 -2.49 -17.86
N ARG A 213 -16.14 -3.27 -17.60
CA ARG A 213 -16.17 -4.46 -16.78
C ARG A 213 -14.94 -4.50 -15.86
N VAL A 214 -15.17 -4.91 -14.61
CA VAL A 214 -14.09 -5.22 -13.67
C VAL A 214 -14.28 -6.65 -13.18
N ILE A 215 -13.25 -7.47 -13.31
CA ILE A 215 -13.19 -8.86 -12.83
C ILE A 215 -12.19 -8.89 -11.68
N ALA A 216 -12.58 -9.40 -10.53
CA ALA A 216 -11.76 -9.46 -9.33
C ALA A 216 -11.46 -10.89 -8.92
N ILE A 217 -10.21 -11.16 -8.57
CA ILE A 217 -9.72 -12.51 -8.26
C ILE A 217 -9.25 -12.58 -6.82
N ASP A 218 -9.82 -13.48 -6.04
CA ASP A 218 -9.41 -13.78 -4.66
C ASP A 218 -9.93 -15.18 -4.29
N HIS A 219 -9.77 -15.60 -3.04
CA HIS A 219 -10.36 -16.84 -2.54
C HIS A 219 -11.08 -16.67 -1.19
N TYR A 220 -10.94 -15.52 -0.56
CA TYR A 220 -11.64 -15.23 0.69
C TYR A 220 -13.09 -14.80 0.40
N PRO A 221 -14.11 -15.55 0.87
CA PRO A 221 -15.52 -15.25 0.56
C PRO A 221 -15.94 -13.83 0.90
N ASN A 222 -15.49 -13.29 2.04
CA ASN A 222 -15.84 -11.93 2.46
C ASN A 222 -15.21 -10.88 1.55
N ARG A 223 -13.95 -11.06 1.12
CA ARG A 223 -13.28 -10.16 0.15
C ARG A 223 -13.96 -10.19 -1.20
N LEU A 224 -14.31 -11.38 -1.70
CA LEU A 224 -15.09 -11.54 -2.94
C LEU A 224 -16.49 -10.91 -2.83
N ALA A 225 -17.13 -10.97 -1.67
CA ALA A 225 -18.42 -10.32 -1.43
C ALA A 225 -18.29 -8.79 -1.48
N LEU A 226 -17.21 -8.21 -0.92
CA LEU A 226 -16.91 -6.77 -1.02
C LEU A 226 -16.67 -6.36 -2.48
N ALA A 227 -15.90 -7.12 -3.25
CA ALA A 227 -15.67 -6.84 -4.66
C ALA A 227 -16.97 -6.85 -5.48
N ARG A 228 -17.89 -7.81 -5.21
CA ARG A 228 -19.24 -7.82 -5.85
C ARG A 228 -20.07 -6.59 -5.49
N ARG A 229 -20.03 -6.14 -4.24
CA ARG A 229 -20.72 -4.91 -3.82
C ARG A 229 -20.24 -3.69 -4.59
N MET A 230 -18.98 -3.67 -5.02
CA MET A 230 -18.41 -2.62 -5.87
C MET A 230 -18.69 -2.82 -7.36
N GLY A 231 -19.49 -3.84 -7.70
CA GLY A 231 -19.91 -4.15 -9.06
C GLY A 231 -18.87 -4.91 -9.88
N ALA A 232 -17.90 -5.57 -9.25
CA ALA A 232 -17.01 -6.48 -9.95
C ALA A 232 -17.64 -7.86 -10.12
N GLU A 233 -17.35 -8.50 -11.26
CA GLU A 233 -17.48 -9.94 -11.43
C GLU A 233 -16.34 -10.59 -10.66
N VAL A 234 -16.51 -11.79 -10.12
CA VAL A 234 -15.48 -12.39 -9.29
C VAL A 234 -15.11 -13.81 -9.72
N ILE A 235 -13.84 -14.14 -9.55
CA ILE A 235 -13.28 -15.47 -9.73
C ILE A 235 -12.67 -15.92 -8.39
N ASP A 236 -13.11 -17.08 -7.90
CA ASP A 236 -12.47 -17.78 -6.78
C ASP A 236 -11.40 -18.72 -7.35
N PHE A 237 -10.13 -18.36 -7.19
CA PHE A 237 -9.03 -19.11 -7.77
C PHE A 237 -8.82 -20.51 -7.16
N LYS A 238 -9.46 -20.80 -6.02
CA LYS A 238 -9.46 -22.16 -5.45
C LYS A 238 -10.48 -23.09 -6.12
N GLN A 239 -11.44 -22.52 -6.82
CA GLN A 239 -12.51 -23.29 -7.47
C GLN A 239 -12.36 -23.35 -8.98
N THR A 240 -11.66 -22.39 -9.59
CA THR A 240 -11.60 -22.23 -11.04
C THR A 240 -10.20 -21.82 -11.47
N SER A 241 -9.73 -22.38 -12.60
CA SER A 241 -8.51 -21.91 -13.26
C SER A 241 -8.71 -20.46 -13.71
N VAL A 242 -7.92 -19.55 -13.14
CA VAL A 242 -8.07 -18.11 -13.39
C VAL A 242 -7.86 -17.77 -14.86
N LEU A 243 -6.79 -18.30 -15.48
CA LEU A 243 -6.50 -18.02 -16.87
C LEU A 243 -7.62 -18.49 -17.79
N GLU A 244 -8.15 -19.69 -17.59
CA GLU A 244 -9.25 -20.23 -18.39
C GLU A 244 -10.52 -19.39 -18.22
N ALA A 245 -10.86 -19.02 -16.97
CA ALA A 245 -12.02 -18.19 -16.68
C ALA A 245 -11.91 -16.80 -17.31
N VAL A 246 -10.76 -16.12 -17.18
CA VAL A 246 -10.54 -14.81 -17.79
C VAL A 246 -10.63 -14.91 -19.32
N MET A 247 -10.04 -15.94 -19.94
CA MET A 247 -10.13 -16.14 -21.39
C MET A 247 -11.58 -16.39 -21.85
N GLU A 248 -12.35 -17.22 -21.12
CA GLU A 248 -13.76 -17.45 -21.41
C GLU A 248 -14.58 -16.15 -21.29
N MET A 249 -14.42 -15.40 -20.18
CA MET A 249 -15.14 -14.16 -19.91
C MET A 249 -14.81 -13.04 -20.90
N THR A 250 -13.66 -13.12 -21.57
CA THR A 250 -13.18 -12.14 -22.58
C THR A 250 -13.24 -12.65 -24.03
N GLY A 251 -13.95 -13.74 -24.27
CA GLY A 251 -14.11 -14.31 -25.62
C GLY A 251 -12.81 -14.81 -26.26
N GLY A 252 -11.84 -15.23 -25.45
CA GLY A 252 -10.54 -15.75 -25.89
C GLY A 252 -9.49 -14.68 -26.21
N ILE A 253 -9.82 -13.39 -26.03
CA ILE A 253 -8.92 -12.27 -26.36
C ILE A 253 -7.96 -11.95 -25.20
N GLY A 254 -8.43 -12.06 -23.96
CA GLY A 254 -7.78 -11.62 -22.74
C GLY A 254 -8.24 -10.22 -22.28
N ALA A 255 -7.87 -9.82 -21.07
CA ALA A 255 -8.22 -8.53 -20.50
C ALA A 255 -7.51 -7.35 -21.18
N ASP A 256 -8.14 -6.18 -21.24
CA ASP A 256 -7.54 -4.94 -21.76
C ASP A 256 -6.44 -4.42 -20.83
N ALA A 257 -6.73 -4.44 -19.53
CA ALA A 257 -5.79 -4.08 -18.49
C ALA A 257 -5.85 -5.06 -17.31
N VAL A 258 -4.72 -5.25 -16.65
CA VAL A 258 -4.61 -6.09 -15.46
C VAL A 258 -3.91 -5.33 -14.34
N ILE A 259 -4.34 -5.58 -13.10
CA ILE A 259 -3.78 -4.97 -11.89
C ILE A 259 -3.38 -6.09 -10.92
N ASP A 260 -2.09 -6.18 -10.57
CA ASP A 260 -1.59 -7.09 -9.56
C ASP A 260 -1.49 -6.38 -8.20
N ALA A 261 -2.55 -6.51 -7.40
CA ALA A 261 -2.62 -5.97 -6.04
C ALA A 261 -2.29 -7.02 -4.95
N VAL A 262 -1.59 -8.10 -5.33
CA VAL A 262 -1.15 -9.18 -4.42
C VAL A 262 0.33 -9.03 -4.07
N GLY A 263 1.19 -8.86 -5.08
CA GLY A 263 2.63 -8.79 -4.88
C GLY A 263 3.22 -10.12 -4.39
N MET A 264 4.21 -10.04 -3.48
CA MET A 264 4.93 -11.20 -2.93
C MET A 264 4.07 -12.11 -2.05
N GLU A 265 2.86 -11.72 -1.68
CA GLU A 265 1.90 -12.55 -0.92
C GLU A 265 1.14 -13.57 -1.79
N ALA A 266 1.49 -13.72 -3.05
CA ALA A 266 0.81 -14.63 -3.97
C ALA A 266 0.87 -16.08 -3.48
N HIS A 267 -0.29 -16.65 -3.21
CA HIS A 267 -0.47 -18.06 -2.86
C HIS A 267 -1.07 -18.81 -4.04
N GLY A 268 -0.37 -19.81 -4.56
CA GLY A 268 -0.86 -20.67 -5.65
C GLY A 268 -0.77 -22.15 -5.31
N PHE A 269 -1.56 -22.99 -5.99
CA PHE A 269 -1.46 -24.47 -5.89
C PHE A 269 -0.37 -25.08 -6.78
N ALA A 270 0.39 -24.25 -7.50
CA ALA A 270 1.39 -24.72 -8.44
C ALA A 270 2.66 -25.21 -7.73
N LEU A 271 3.35 -26.17 -8.33
CA LEU A 271 4.69 -26.61 -7.94
C LEU A 271 5.69 -25.44 -7.76
N ASP A 272 5.46 -24.34 -8.47
CA ASP A 272 6.24 -23.11 -8.38
C ASP A 272 6.17 -22.47 -6.99
N THR A 273 4.98 -22.42 -6.35
CA THR A 273 4.80 -21.86 -5.00
C THR A 273 5.56 -22.67 -3.95
N VAL A 274 5.59 -24.01 -4.09
CA VAL A 274 6.34 -24.88 -3.18
C VAL A 274 7.85 -24.64 -3.33
N MET A 275 8.32 -24.46 -4.56
CA MET A 275 9.73 -24.18 -4.84
C MET A 275 10.15 -22.78 -4.38
N ASP A 276 9.28 -21.77 -4.57
CA ASP A 276 9.53 -20.40 -4.13
C ASP A 276 9.59 -20.33 -2.59
N ASN A 277 8.66 -20.97 -1.88
CA ASN A 277 8.68 -21.09 -0.42
C ASN A 277 9.93 -21.83 0.09
N LEU A 278 10.38 -22.87 -0.62
CA LEU A 278 11.60 -23.59 -0.25
C LEU A 278 12.86 -22.73 -0.43
N LYS A 279 12.91 -21.90 -1.48
CA LYS A 279 14.00 -20.95 -1.72
C LYS A 279 14.03 -19.85 -0.68
N GLN A 280 12.88 -19.30 -0.28
CA GLN A 280 12.77 -18.33 0.81
C GLN A 280 13.28 -18.93 2.12
N ALA A 281 12.89 -20.15 2.44
CA ALA A 281 13.34 -20.86 3.65
C ALA A 281 14.85 -21.11 3.71
N VAL A 282 15.54 -21.16 2.56
CA VAL A 282 17.02 -21.32 2.46
C VAL A 282 17.74 -19.99 2.25
N GLY A 283 17.06 -18.83 2.35
CA GLY A 283 17.68 -17.51 2.18
C GLY A 283 18.09 -17.17 0.74
N VAL A 284 17.64 -17.94 -0.24
CA VAL A 284 17.79 -17.65 -1.67
C VAL A 284 16.50 -16.95 -2.11
N GLY A 285 16.38 -15.65 -1.77
CA GLY A 285 15.15 -14.90 -1.92
C GLY A 285 14.72 -14.71 -3.37
N ALA A 286 13.64 -15.39 -3.75
CA ALA A 286 12.83 -15.03 -4.91
C ALA A 286 11.41 -14.72 -4.40
N ASP A 287 10.87 -13.58 -4.80
CA ASP A 287 9.50 -13.20 -4.49
C ASP A 287 8.51 -14.16 -5.16
N SER A 288 7.40 -14.47 -4.49
CA SER A 288 6.33 -15.29 -5.07
C SER A 288 5.59 -14.48 -6.14
N GLY A 289 5.98 -14.63 -7.41
CA GLY A 289 5.41 -13.90 -8.55
C GLY A 289 4.27 -14.62 -9.27
N HIS A 290 3.55 -15.55 -8.62
CA HIS A 290 2.52 -16.34 -9.29
C HIS A 290 1.40 -15.48 -9.88
N ALA A 291 0.84 -14.55 -9.09
CA ALA A 291 -0.21 -13.64 -9.52
C ALA A 291 0.23 -12.79 -10.72
N LEU A 292 1.42 -12.20 -10.67
CA LEU A 292 1.94 -11.39 -11.77
C LEU A 292 2.20 -12.22 -13.04
N ARG A 293 2.76 -13.44 -12.90
CA ARG A 293 2.95 -14.35 -14.04
C ARG A 293 1.62 -14.69 -14.72
N GLU A 294 0.60 -14.99 -13.94
CA GLU A 294 -0.74 -15.30 -14.44
C GLU A 294 -1.40 -14.06 -15.10
N ALA A 295 -1.28 -12.89 -14.48
CA ALA A 295 -1.77 -11.62 -15.02
C ALA A 295 -1.14 -11.30 -16.40
N LEU A 296 0.18 -11.47 -16.54
CA LEU A 296 0.89 -11.32 -17.83
C LEU A 296 0.41 -12.30 -18.90
N MET A 297 -0.08 -13.48 -18.51
CA MET A 297 -0.64 -14.43 -19.45
C MET A 297 -2.10 -14.13 -19.79
N ALA A 298 -2.87 -13.56 -18.89
CA ALA A 298 -4.29 -13.28 -19.02
C ALA A 298 -4.60 -11.95 -19.78
N VAL A 299 -3.67 -11.01 -19.80
CA VAL A 299 -3.83 -9.74 -20.54
C VAL A 299 -3.73 -9.98 -22.06
N ARG A 300 -4.53 -9.24 -22.85
CA ARG A 300 -4.50 -9.32 -24.33
C ARG A 300 -3.20 -8.76 -24.92
N LYS A 301 -2.99 -8.98 -26.22
CA LYS A 301 -1.92 -8.32 -26.98
C LYS A 301 -2.13 -6.80 -26.97
N GLY A 302 -1.05 -6.05 -26.78
CA GLY A 302 -1.09 -4.59 -26.64
C GLY A 302 -1.75 -4.09 -25.36
N GLY A 303 -2.04 -4.97 -24.39
CA GLY A 303 -2.69 -4.62 -23.14
C GLY A 303 -1.74 -4.00 -22.10
N ARG A 304 -2.31 -3.62 -20.96
CA ARG A 304 -1.63 -2.84 -19.91
C ARG A 304 -1.59 -3.63 -18.60
N VAL A 305 -0.47 -3.50 -17.91
CA VAL A 305 -0.19 -4.22 -16.66
C VAL A 305 0.24 -3.21 -15.61
N SER A 306 -0.55 -3.08 -14.55
CA SER A 306 -0.24 -2.27 -13.38
C SER A 306 0.12 -3.15 -12.20
N VAL A 307 1.23 -2.84 -11.52
CA VAL A 307 1.74 -3.63 -10.40
C VAL A 307 1.94 -2.73 -9.17
N PRO A 308 0.88 -2.47 -8.40
CA PRO A 308 0.99 -1.84 -7.08
C PRO A 308 1.45 -2.80 -5.99
N GLY A 309 1.38 -4.11 -6.24
CA GLY A 309 1.83 -5.13 -5.31
C GLY A 309 3.30 -5.00 -4.95
N VAL A 310 3.63 -5.20 -3.68
CA VAL A 310 5.01 -5.07 -3.18
C VAL A 310 5.85 -6.27 -3.59
N TYR A 311 7.01 -6.00 -4.21
CA TYR A 311 8.06 -6.96 -4.49
C TYR A 311 9.36 -6.43 -3.90
N GLY A 312 9.96 -7.17 -2.98
CA GLY A 312 11.13 -6.73 -2.20
C GLY A 312 12.49 -7.09 -2.81
N GLY A 313 12.53 -7.90 -3.86
CA GLY A 313 13.78 -8.40 -4.40
C GLY A 313 13.71 -8.90 -5.82
N PHE A 314 14.39 -10.01 -6.09
CA PHE A 314 14.44 -10.63 -7.42
C PHE A 314 13.28 -11.60 -7.60
N MET A 315 12.60 -11.50 -8.73
CA MET A 315 11.53 -12.44 -9.10
C MET A 315 12.05 -13.43 -10.13
N ASP A 316 12.01 -14.72 -9.79
CA ASP A 316 12.35 -15.81 -10.71
C ASP A 316 11.25 -16.02 -11.77
N LYS A 317 11.65 -16.57 -12.92
CA LYS A 317 10.75 -17.01 -13.99
C LYS A 317 9.80 -15.90 -14.48
N PHE A 318 10.28 -14.67 -14.53
CA PHE A 318 9.51 -13.56 -15.09
C PHE A 318 9.30 -13.79 -16.60
N PRO A 319 8.04 -13.82 -17.11
CA PRO A 319 7.77 -14.18 -18.50
C PRO A 319 8.02 -13.03 -19.47
N LEU A 320 9.26 -12.52 -19.52
CA LEU A 320 9.66 -11.40 -20.36
C LEU A 320 9.37 -11.65 -21.84
N GLY A 321 9.48 -12.93 -22.28
CA GLY A 321 9.13 -13.30 -23.64
C GLY A 321 7.65 -13.07 -23.98
N ALA A 322 6.74 -13.37 -23.05
CA ALA A 322 5.31 -13.09 -23.20
C ALA A 322 5.05 -11.58 -23.25
N LEU A 323 5.67 -10.82 -22.34
CA LEU A 323 5.57 -9.36 -22.31
C LEU A 323 6.00 -8.74 -23.63
N MET A 324 7.15 -9.17 -24.19
CA MET A 324 7.66 -8.70 -25.47
C MET A 324 6.75 -9.10 -26.64
N GLN A 325 6.37 -10.39 -26.75
CA GLN A 325 5.60 -10.90 -27.89
C GLN A 325 4.16 -10.35 -27.93
N LYS A 326 3.59 -10.04 -26.78
CA LYS A 326 2.28 -9.39 -26.70
C LYS A 326 2.35 -7.88 -26.83
N GLY A 327 3.54 -7.25 -26.78
CA GLY A 327 3.70 -5.79 -26.83
C GLY A 327 3.06 -5.11 -25.61
N LEU A 328 3.24 -5.67 -24.40
CA LEU A 328 2.59 -5.15 -23.20
C LEU A 328 3.28 -3.90 -22.67
N GLN A 329 2.48 -3.03 -22.05
CA GLN A 329 2.96 -1.94 -21.22
C GLN A 329 2.90 -2.38 -19.75
N LEU A 330 4.01 -2.23 -19.02
CA LEU A 330 4.05 -2.53 -17.58
C LEU A 330 4.46 -1.28 -16.81
N ARG A 331 3.63 -0.87 -15.84
CA ARG A 331 3.88 0.23 -14.93
C ARG A 331 3.84 -0.26 -13.49
N THR A 332 4.80 0.16 -12.70
CA THR A 332 4.92 -0.17 -11.28
C THR A 332 5.58 0.98 -10.54
N GLY A 333 5.62 0.93 -9.23
CA GLY A 333 6.32 1.89 -8.38
C GLY A 333 5.61 2.11 -7.06
N GLN A 334 6.33 2.66 -6.09
CA GLN A 334 5.74 3.17 -4.86
C GLN A 334 4.82 4.36 -5.16
N THR A 335 3.73 4.46 -4.42
CA THR A 335 2.69 5.44 -4.69
C THR A 335 3.16 6.88 -4.44
N HIS A 336 2.92 7.73 -5.42
CA HIS A 336 3.11 9.18 -5.31
C HIS A 336 1.91 9.82 -4.59
N VAL A 337 1.69 9.45 -3.31
CA VAL A 337 0.48 9.75 -2.54
C VAL A 337 0.06 11.22 -2.66
N GLN A 338 1.01 12.14 -2.47
CA GLN A 338 0.76 13.59 -2.51
C GLN A 338 0.21 14.08 -3.86
N ALA A 339 0.46 13.35 -4.95
CA ALA A 339 -0.06 13.70 -6.27
C ALA A 339 -1.57 13.50 -6.40
N TYR A 340 -2.14 12.61 -5.60
CA TYR A 340 -3.55 12.19 -5.69
C TYR A 340 -4.43 12.73 -4.57
N THR A 341 -3.86 13.07 -3.41
CA THR A 341 -4.61 13.30 -2.17
C THR A 341 -5.64 14.41 -2.25
N GLN A 342 -5.36 15.51 -2.95
CA GLN A 342 -6.31 16.63 -3.06
C GLN A 342 -7.55 16.26 -3.88
N ASP A 343 -7.38 15.59 -5.03
CA ASP A 343 -8.51 15.14 -5.85
C ASP A 343 -9.32 14.06 -5.13
N LEU A 344 -8.64 13.13 -4.47
CA LEU A 344 -9.30 12.05 -3.72
C LEU A 344 -10.08 12.60 -2.52
N LEU A 345 -9.54 13.57 -1.79
CA LEU A 345 -10.27 14.25 -0.71
C LEU A 345 -11.56 14.90 -1.23
N ARG A 346 -11.48 15.63 -2.36
CA ARG A 346 -12.65 16.23 -3.00
C ARG A 346 -13.70 15.16 -3.36
N ARG A 347 -13.28 14.02 -3.94
CA ARG A 347 -14.18 12.90 -4.31
C ARG A 347 -14.87 12.28 -3.09
N ILE A 348 -14.16 12.15 -1.97
CA ILE A 348 -14.78 11.72 -0.70
C ILE A 348 -15.82 12.72 -0.24
N GLN A 349 -15.52 14.02 -0.28
CA GLN A 349 -16.47 15.09 0.10
C GLN A 349 -17.72 15.12 -0.78
N GLU A 350 -17.58 14.81 -2.06
CA GLU A 350 -18.68 14.75 -3.04
C GLU A 350 -19.45 13.42 -2.97
N GLY A 351 -19.00 12.47 -2.15
CA GLY A 351 -19.64 11.15 -1.99
C GLY A 351 -19.41 10.20 -3.17
N GLU A 352 -18.44 10.49 -4.02
CA GLU A 352 -18.06 9.60 -5.14
C GLU A 352 -17.28 8.36 -4.66
N LEU A 353 -16.59 8.47 -3.52
CA LEU A 353 -15.76 7.42 -2.93
C LEU A 353 -16.29 7.06 -1.54
N ASP A 354 -16.61 5.78 -1.34
CA ASP A 354 -16.79 5.18 -0.02
C ASP A 354 -15.45 4.57 0.43
N THR A 355 -14.94 5.01 1.55
CA THR A 355 -13.65 4.57 2.09
C THR A 355 -13.81 3.63 3.29
N THR A 356 -14.99 3.60 3.91
CA THR A 356 -15.23 2.90 5.19
C THR A 356 -15.67 1.45 5.02
N PHE A 357 -16.11 1.07 3.82
CA PHE A 357 -16.76 -0.21 3.52
C PHE A 357 -15.94 -1.46 3.89
N MET A 358 -14.62 -1.31 3.94
CA MET A 358 -13.69 -2.42 4.22
C MET A 358 -13.22 -2.51 5.67
N ILE A 359 -13.52 -1.50 6.51
CA ILE A 359 -13.10 -1.50 7.91
C ILE A 359 -13.84 -2.61 8.65
N SER A 360 -13.13 -3.66 8.98
CA SER A 360 -13.68 -4.80 9.70
C SER A 360 -13.57 -4.65 11.21
N HIS A 361 -12.49 -4.01 11.69
CA HIS A 361 -12.21 -3.87 13.13
C HIS A 361 -11.71 -2.48 13.48
N ARG A 362 -12.17 -1.99 14.64
CA ARG A 362 -11.66 -0.80 15.31
C ARG A 362 -11.23 -1.19 16.71
N LEU A 363 -9.95 -1.02 17.00
CA LEU A 363 -9.34 -1.44 18.26
C LEU A 363 -8.63 -0.23 18.91
N PRO A 364 -8.51 -0.19 20.23
CA PRO A 364 -7.58 0.74 20.87
C PRO A 364 -6.14 0.35 20.55
N LEU A 365 -5.21 1.31 20.63
CA LEU A 365 -3.79 1.07 20.34
C LEU A 365 -3.22 -0.07 21.19
N GLU A 366 -3.66 -0.23 22.42
CA GLU A 366 -3.23 -1.29 23.34
C GLU A 366 -3.52 -2.71 22.83
N GLU A 367 -4.52 -2.86 21.95
CA GLU A 367 -4.86 -4.14 21.32
C GLU A 367 -4.21 -4.32 19.94
N ALA A 368 -3.25 -3.47 19.57
CA ALA A 368 -2.64 -3.52 18.22
C ALA A 368 -2.01 -4.88 17.89
N ALA A 369 -1.34 -5.54 18.85
CA ALA A 369 -0.78 -6.88 18.64
C ALA A 369 -1.85 -7.90 18.21
N LYS A 370 -3.03 -7.88 18.87
CA LYS A 370 -4.19 -8.68 18.47
C LYS A 370 -4.68 -8.32 17.05
N GLY A 371 -4.59 -7.03 16.71
CA GLY A 371 -4.90 -6.53 15.36
C GLY A 371 -4.00 -7.18 14.30
N TYR A 372 -2.69 -7.24 14.55
CA TYR A 372 -1.71 -7.90 13.66
C TYR A 372 -1.98 -9.40 13.51
N GLU A 373 -2.17 -10.11 14.63
CA GLU A 373 -2.49 -11.53 14.63
C GLU A 373 -3.79 -11.83 13.87
N GLY A 374 -4.86 -11.08 14.15
CA GLY A 374 -6.14 -11.23 13.46
C GLY A 374 -6.03 -10.99 11.97
N PHE A 375 -5.38 -9.89 11.58
CA PHE A 375 -5.20 -9.53 10.18
C PHE A 375 -4.28 -10.50 9.43
N ARG A 376 -3.28 -11.10 10.09
CA ARG A 376 -2.37 -12.08 9.50
C ARG A 376 -3.02 -13.46 9.35
N TRP A 377 -3.69 -13.95 10.40
CA TRP A 377 -4.13 -15.35 10.48
C TRP A 377 -5.62 -15.57 10.14
N ASN A 378 -6.43 -14.50 10.15
CA ASN A 378 -7.87 -14.59 9.91
C ASN A 378 -8.34 -13.61 8.82
N GLN A 379 -7.68 -13.63 7.66
CA GLN A 379 -7.87 -12.67 6.57
C GLN A 379 -9.28 -12.68 5.96
N ASN A 380 -10.08 -13.74 6.16
CA ASN A 380 -11.47 -13.73 5.71
C ASN A 380 -12.32 -12.73 6.50
N ASP A 381 -12.12 -12.62 7.82
CA ASP A 381 -12.95 -11.78 8.69
C ASP A 381 -12.27 -10.45 9.02
N TRP A 382 -10.94 -10.38 8.88
CA TRP A 382 -10.13 -9.20 9.14
C TRP A 382 -9.63 -8.58 7.82
N THR A 383 -10.43 -7.66 7.26
CA THR A 383 -10.09 -7.01 5.98
C THR A 383 -9.24 -5.76 6.18
N LYS A 384 -9.61 -4.91 7.13
CA LYS A 384 -8.86 -3.70 7.50
C LYS A 384 -9.06 -3.39 8.98
N VAL A 385 -7.96 -3.11 9.66
CA VAL A 385 -7.93 -2.81 11.09
C VAL A 385 -7.55 -1.35 11.28
N VAL A 386 -8.39 -0.60 11.98
CA VAL A 386 -8.13 0.78 12.42
C VAL A 386 -7.82 0.76 13.91
N LEU A 387 -6.76 1.43 14.31
CA LEU A 387 -6.36 1.63 15.69
C LEU A 387 -6.69 3.07 16.09
N LYS A 388 -7.26 3.22 17.28
CA LYS A 388 -7.54 4.53 17.90
C LYS A 388 -6.58 4.73 19.05
N THR A 389 -5.98 5.92 19.15
CA THR A 389 -4.99 6.27 20.18
C THR A 389 -5.62 7.07 21.31
#